data_e738258447acb854c76a60086d127f61
#
_entry.id   e738258447acb854c76a60086d127f61
#
_cell.length_a   1.000
_cell.length_b   1.000
_cell.length_c   1.000
_cell.angle_alpha   90.00
_cell.angle_beta   90.00
_cell.angle_gamma   90.00
#
_symmetry.space_group_name_H-M   'P 1'
#
loop_
_entity.id
_entity.type
_entity.pdbx_description
1 polymer ?
#
loop_
_entity_poly.entity_id
_entity_poly.type
_entity_poly.pdbx_seq_one_letter_code
_entity_poly.pdbx_strand_id
1 'polypeptide(L)'
;MITKWRSQTPEYRAYIDAKSRCNNPNSRRYYTHGGRGIKFLFNSFDEFFAAVGHRPDGMTLDRIDNDGHYEAGNLRWATPSQQVSNRRRYTKNFRVRNEVAKKFIVTKPDGSTVEIFNMAEFCRQNGLNKSCLHRTIKQPYPHKGYVAQYA
;
A
#
# COMPACT_ATOMS: atom_id res chain seq x y z
N MET A 1 -32.61 17.79 -11.40
CA MET A 1 -33.05 16.83 -10.35
C MET A 1 -32.34 15.51 -10.59
N ILE A 2 -31.48 15.06 -9.67
CA ILE A 2 -30.90 13.73 -9.72
C ILE A 2 -32.00 12.77 -9.28
N THR A 3 -32.51 11.98 -10.20
CA THR A 3 -33.57 11.02 -9.90
C THR A 3 -33.05 9.99 -8.89
N LYS A 4 -33.85 9.69 -7.85
CA LYS A 4 -33.48 8.83 -6.69
C LYS A 4 -32.87 7.47 -7.09
N TRP A 5 -33.15 6.97 -8.28
CA TRP A 5 -32.61 5.71 -8.81
C TRP A 5 -31.18 5.83 -9.38
N ARG A 6 -30.73 7.03 -9.83
CA ARG A 6 -29.33 7.24 -10.28
C ARG A 6 -28.32 7.01 -9.15
N SER A 7 -28.66 7.37 -7.90
CA SER A 7 -27.78 7.22 -6.74
C SER A 7 -27.54 5.76 -6.34
N GLN A 8 -28.30 4.82 -6.89
CA GLN A 8 -28.21 3.40 -6.60
C GLN A 8 -27.39 2.61 -7.64
N THR A 9 -27.02 3.25 -8.75
CA THR A 9 -26.24 2.56 -9.81
C THR A 9 -24.79 2.31 -9.37
N PRO A 10 -24.18 1.19 -9.85
CA PRO A 10 -22.78 0.90 -9.58
C PRO A 10 -21.83 1.98 -10.07
N GLU A 11 -22.16 2.64 -11.19
CA GLU A 11 -21.38 3.73 -11.77
C GLU A 11 -21.38 4.95 -10.87
N TYR A 12 -22.56 5.31 -10.31
CA TYR A 12 -22.66 6.44 -9.40
C TYR A 12 -21.88 6.19 -8.09
N ARG A 13 -21.93 4.97 -7.59
CA ARG A 13 -21.10 4.58 -6.43
C ARG A 13 -19.61 4.72 -6.75
N ALA A 14 -19.18 4.26 -7.92
CA ALA A 14 -17.79 4.40 -8.36
C ALA A 14 -17.36 5.87 -8.47
N TYR A 15 -18.24 6.74 -8.97
CA TYR A 15 -18.04 8.20 -9.04
C TYR A 15 -17.85 8.81 -7.64
N ILE A 16 -18.76 8.53 -6.71
CA ILE A 16 -18.70 9.07 -5.35
C ILE A 16 -17.46 8.55 -4.61
N ASP A 17 -17.15 7.25 -4.74
CA ASP A 17 -15.97 6.65 -4.13
C ASP A 17 -14.67 7.27 -4.64
N ALA A 18 -14.55 7.48 -5.95
CA ALA A 18 -13.38 8.10 -6.56
C ALA A 18 -13.22 9.56 -6.09
N LYS A 19 -14.31 10.33 -6.10
CA LYS A 19 -14.35 11.72 -5.61
C LYS A 19 -13.96 11.79 -4.12
N SER A 20 -14.49 10.89 -3.29
CA SER A 20 -14.19 10.84 -1.86
C SER A 20 -12.71 10.51 -1.59
N ARG A 21 -12.11 9.58 -2.35
CA ARG A 21 -10.68 9.25 -2.21
C ARG A 21 -9.76 10.42 -2.52
N CYS A 22 -10.16 11.32 -3.40
CA CYS A 22 -9.36 12.47 -3.78
C CYS A 22 -9.57 13.68 -2.86
N ASN A 23 -10.80 13.89 -2.39
CA ASN A 23 -11.17 15.18 -1.79
C ASN A 23 -11.48 15.07 -0.28
N ASN A 24 -11.71 13.89 0.28
CA ASN A 24 -12.04 13.72 1.69
C ASN A 24 -10.85 13.21 2.51
N PRO A 25 -10.21 14.05 3.34
CA PRO A 25 -9.08 13.66 4.19
C PRO A 25 -9.42 12.51 5.16
N ASN A 26 -10.69 12.37 5.55
CA ASN A 26 -11.15 11.29 6.43
C ASN A 26 -11.38 9.96 5.69
N SER A 27 -11.29 9.95 4.36
CA SER A 27 -11.39 8.71 3.60
C SER A 27 -10.17 7.81 3.88
N ARG A 28 -10.42 6.54 4.22
CA ARG A 28 -9.36 5.54 4.44
C ARG A 28 -8.34 5.46 3.29
N ARG A 29 -8.74 5.85 2.08
CA ARG A 29 -7.88 5.80 0.89
C ARG A 29 -7.34 7.15 0.47
N TYR A 30 -7.64 8.22 1.22
CA TYR A 30 -7.18 9.57 0.89
C TYR A 30 -5.66 9.63 0.76
N TYR A 31 -4.95 9.06 1.71
CA TYR A 31 -3.49 9.10 1.75
C TYR A 31 -2.82 8.48 0.50
N THR A 32 -3.49 7.52 -0.17
CA THR A 32 -3.01 6.88 -1.41
C THR A 32 -3.48 7.58 -2.68
N HIS A 33 -4.35 8.59 -2.58
CA HIS A 33 -4.97 9.33 -3.68
C HIS A 33 -4.81 10.85 -3.48
N GLY A 34 -5.75 11.54 -2.85
CA GLY A 34 -5.72 12.98 -2.64
C GLY A 34 -4.48 13.44 -1.87
N GLY A 35 -4.05 12.71 -0.85
CA GLY A 35 -2.82 12.97 -0.09
C GLY A 35 -1.52 12.83 -0.91
N ARG A 36 -1.60 12.21 -2.12
CA ARG A 36 -0.52 12.15 -3.10
C ARG A 36 -0.65 13.18 -4.22
N GLY A 37 -1.64 14.07 -4.15
CA GLY A 37 -1.92 15.04 -5.20
C GLY A 37 -2.80 14.53 -6.35
N ILE A 38 -3.36 13.31 -6.26
CA ILE A 38 -4.31 12.82 -7.25
C ILE A 38 -5.63 13.58 -7.12
N LYS A 39 -6.08 14.16 -8.20
CA LYS A 39 -7.29 14.98 -8.27
C LYS A 39 -8.42 14.23 -8.96
N PHE A 40 -9.65 14.63 -8.66
CA PHE A 40 -10.85 14.21 -9.36
C PHE A 40 -11.35 15.39 -10.21
N LEU A 41 -11.24 15.29 -11.53
CA LEU A 41 -11.39 16.40 -12.47
C LEU A 41 -12.75 16.42 -13.18
N PHE A 42 -13.71 15.60 -12.79
CA PHE A 42 -15.06 15.66 -13.33
C PHE A 42 -15.94 16.59 -12.49
N ASN A 43 -16.65 17.49 -13.16
CA ASN A 43 -17.56 18.45 -12.52
C ASN A 43 -18.91 17.83 -12.17
N SER A 44 -19.35 16.83 -12.94
CA SER A 44 -20.64 16.16 -12.77
C SER A 44 -20.56 14.65 -12.97
N PHE A 45 -21.60 13.95 -12.52
CA PHE A 45 -21.74 12.52 -12.79
C PHE A 45 -21.94 12.25 -14.29
N ASP A 46 -22.65 13.13 -15.00
CA ASP A 46 -22.91 12.94 -16.43
C ASP A 46 -21.61 13.03 -17.25
N GLU A 47 -20.71 13.93 -16.91
CA GLU A 47 -19.37 14.03 -17.50
C GLU A 47 -18.55 12.76 -17.22
N PHE A 48 -18.54 12.29 -15.98
CA PHE A 48 -17.87 11.04 -15.61
C PHE A 48 -18.45 9.84 -16.37
N PHE A 49 -19.79 9.74 -16.41
CA PHE A 49 -20.46 8.63 -17.09
C PHE A 49 -20.22 8.63 -18.60
N ALA A 50 -20.18 9.83 -19.24
CA ALA A 50 -19.81 9.95 -20.66
C ALA A 50 -18.38 9.45 -20.93
N ALA A 51 -17.46 9.61 -19.98
CA ALA A 51 -16.07 9.16 -20.12
C ALA A 51 -15.88 7.64 -19.94
N VAL A 52 -16.66 7.00 -19.06
CA VAL A 52 -16.42 5.58 -18.69
C VAL A 52 -17.52 4.62 -19.15
N GLY A 53 -18.72 5.13 -19.46
CA GLY A 53 -19.90 4.35 -19.86
C GLY A 53 -20.43 3.43 -18.77
N HIS A 54 -21.26 2.47 -19.19
CA HIS A 54 -21.83 1.46 -18.32
C HIS A 54 -20.76 0.51 -17.77
N ARG A 55 -20.90 0.16 -16.51
CA ARG A 55 -20.02 -0.81 -15.85
C ARG A 55 -20.36 -2.24 -16.30
N PRO A 56 -19.43 -2.97 -16.93
CA PRO A 56 -19.61 -4.39 -17.18
C PRO A 56 -19.60 -5.19 -15.87
N ASP A 57 -20.30 -6.31 -15.84
CA ASP A 57 -20.39 -7.18 -14.66
C ASP A 57 -19.00 -7.64 -14.20
N GLY A 58 -18.79 -7.64 -12.90
CA GLY A 58 -17.54 -8.07 -12.28
C GLY A 58 -16.36 -7.10 -12.44
N MET A 59 -16.53 -6.00 -13.19
CA MET A 59 -15.47 -4.98 -13.35
C MET A 59 -15.59 -3.87 -12.31
N THR A 60 -14.49 -3.19 -12.06
CA THR A 60 -14.42 -2.04 -11.16
C THR A 60 -13.62 -0.90 -11.81
N LEU A 61 -13.86 0.33 -11.34
CA LEU A 61 -13.19 1.50 -11.87
C LEU A 61 -11.69 1.45 -11.57
N ASP A 62 -10.89 1.65 -12.61
CA ASP A 62 -9.42 1.67 -12.55
C ASP A 62 -8.87 2.87 -13.30
N ARG A 63 -7.75 3.42 -12.86
CA ARG A 63 -6.98 4.41 -13.62
C ARG A 63 -5.93 3.70 -14.45
N ILE A 64 -5.84 4.05 -15.73
CA ILE A 64 -4.86 3.48 -16.66
C ILE A 64 -3.46 3.83 -16.18
N ASP A 65 -3.20 5.11 -15.93
CA ASP A 65 -2.01 5.59 -15.23
C ASP A 65 -2.34 5.83 -13.75
N ASN A 66 -1.67 5.08 -12.87
CA ASN A 66 -1.84 5.18 -11.41
C ASN A 66 -1.31 6.49 -10.81
N ASP A 67 -0.53 7.25 -11.54
CA ASP A 67 0.01 8.55 -11.12
C ASP A 67 -0.79 9.72 -11.69
N GLY A 68 -1.57 9.46 -12.75
CA GLY A 68 -2.51 10.40 -13.33
C GLY A 68 -3.76 10.65 -12.47
N HIS A 69 -4.53 11.64 -12.88
CA HIS A 69 -5.76 12.05 -12.20
C HIS A 69 -6.96 11.18 -12.61
N TYR A 70 -8.08 11.34 -11.90
CA TYR A 70 -9.39 10.86 -12.38
C TYR A 70 -9.91 11.85 -13.40
N GLU A 71 -9.65 11.57 -14.67
CA GLU A 71 -9.96 12.42 -15.81
C GLU A 71 -10.34 11.58 -17.03
N ALA A 72 -10.96 12.23 -18.01
CA ALA A 72 -11.30 11.59 -19.28
C ALA A 72 -10.04 11.05 -19.96
N GLY A 73 -10.10 9.80 -20.46
CA GLY A 73 -8.96 9.12 -21.09
C GLY A 73 -8.05 8.37 -20.11
N ASN A 74 -8.07 8.67 -18.81
CA ASN A 74 -7.30 7.93 -17.81
C ASN A 74 -8.12 6.92 -17.00
N LEU A 75 -9.40 6.71 -17.33
CA LEU A 75 -10.30 5.79 -16.61
C LEU A 75 -10.73 4.63 -17.51
N ARG A 76 -10.93 3.50 -16.88
CA ARG A 76 -11.51 2.29 -17.51
C ARG A 76 -12.25 1.45 -16.48
N TRP A 77 -13.15 0.60 -16.97
CA TRP A 77 -13.61 -0.55 -16.21
C TRP A 77 -12.59 -1.68 -16.38
N ALA A 78 -12.14 -2.27 -15.29
CA ALA A 78 -11.09 -3.29 -15.30
C ALA A 78 -11.50 -4.51 -14.47
N THR A 79 -11.10 -5.67 -14.94
CA THR A 79 -11.22 -6.93 -14.18
C THR A 79 -10.27 -6.92 -12.97
N PRO A 80 -10.51 -7.76 -11.95
CA PRO A 80 -9.58 -7.91 -10.83
C PRO A 80 -8.14 -8.25 -11.27
N SER A 81 -7.98 -9.08 -12.29
CA SER A 81 -6.67 -9.45 -12.84
C SER A 81 -5.94 -8.24 -13.46
N GLN A 82 -6.65 -7.42 -14.24
CA GLN A 82 -6.09 -6.20 -14.82
C GLN A 82 -5.69 -5.20 -13.74
N GLN A 83 -6.50 -5.05 -12.69
CA GLN A 83 -6.13 -4.16 -11.57
C GLN A 83 -4.90 -4.65 -10.80
N VAL A 84 -4.76 -5.96 -10.61
CA VAL A 84 -3.55 -6.54 -9.98
C VAL A 84 -2.32 -6.25 -10.83
N SER A 85 -2.42 -6.42 -12.17
CA SER A 85 -1.33 -6.13 -13.10
C SER A 85 -0.99 -4.64 -13.15
N ASN A 86 -2.00 -3.77 -13.01
CA ASN A 86 -1.83 -2.32 -13.02
C ASN A 86 -1.38 -1.74 -11.66
N ARG A 87 -1.36 -2.56 -10.60
CA ARG A 87 -0.87 -2.10 -9.31
C ARG A 87 0.59 -1.66 -9.47
N ARG A 88 0.90 -0.49 -8.93
CA ARG A 88 2.30 -0.12 -8.73
C ARG A 88 3.01 -1.27 -8.07
N ARG A 89 4.10 -1.71 -8.67
CA ARG A 89 5.06 -2.55 -7.95
C ARG A 89 5.47 -1.73 -6.74
N TYR A 90 5.11 -2.20 -5.56
CA TYR A 90 5.59 -1.63 -4.32
C TYR A 90 7.10 -1.85 -4.31
N THR A 91 7.82 -0.91 -4.90
CA THR A 91 9.25 -0.77 -4.63
C THR A 91 9.29 -0.38 -3.17
N LYS A 92 9.55 -1.38 -2.33
CA LYS A 92 9.92 -1.14 -0.95
C LYS A 92 11.05 -0.13 -1.03
N ASN A 93 10.77 1.16 -0.81
CA ASN A 93 11.80 2.15 -0.63
C ASN A 93 12.60 1.68 0.58
N PHE A 94 13.68 0.96 0.32
CA PHE A 94 14.61 0.42 1.30
C PHE A 94 15.12 1.55 2.22
N ARG A 95 15.23 2.77 1.68
CA ARG A 95 15.65 3.97 2.44
C ARG A 95 14.62 4.39 3.52
N VAL A 96 13.33 4.49 3.18
CA VAL A 96 12.31 4.92 4.17
C VAL A 96 12.10 3.87 5.27
N ARG A 97 12.32 2.58 4.97
CA ARG A 97 12.30 1.52 5.99
C ARG A 97 13.51 1.55 6.90
N ASN A 98 14.65 2.01 6.42
CA ASN A 98 15.86 2.10 7.25
C ASN A 98 15.78 3.26 8.26
N GLU A 99 15.10 4.35 7.93
CA GLU A 99 14.90 5.48 8.87
C GLU A 99 13.89 5.16 10.00
N VAL A 100 12.99 4.19 9.78
CA VAL A 100 11.99 3.73 10.77
C VAL A 100 12.28 2.28 11.21
N ALA A 101 13.25 1.62 10.61
CA ALA A 101 13.61 0.26 10.98
C ALA A 101 14.24 0.24 12.37
N LYS A 102 13.67 -0.58 13.25
CA LYS A 102 14.27 -0.80 14.56
C LYS A 102 15.69 -1.31 14.39
N LYS A 103 16.62 -0.63 15.00
CA LYS A 103 18.01 -1.06 15.11
C LYS A 103 18.10 -2.15 16.15
N PHE A 104 18.98 -3.11 15.91
CA PHE A 104 19.29 -4.18 16.85
C PHE A 104 20.79 -4.31 16.99
N ILE A 105 21.25 -4.57 18.19
CA ILE A 105 22.61 -5.01 18.46
C ILE A 105 22.57 -6.53 18.65
N VAL A 106 23.34 -7.26 17.89
CA VAL A 106 23.45 -8.72 18.01
C VAL A 106 24.82 -9.07 18.52
N THR A 107 24.86 -9.74 19.67
CA THR A 107 26.07 -10.36 20.21
C THR A 107 26.24 -11.74 19.60
N LYS A 108 27.40 -12.01 19.00
CA LYS A 108 27.75 -13.28 18.39
C LYS A 108 28.35 -14.26 19.43
N PRO A 109 28.50 -15.55 19.08
CA PRO A 109 29.11 -16.55 19.99
C PRO A 109 30.54 -16.22 20.41
N ASP A 110 31.27 -15.46 19.61
CA ASP A 110 32.66 -15.02 19.90
C ASP A 110 32.73 -13.79 20.82
N GLY A 111 31.56 -13.30 21.28
CA GLY A 111 31.42 -12.08 22.10
C GLY A 111 31.43 -10.76 21.31
N SER A 112 31.69 -10.78 20.01
CA SER A 112 31.64 -9.59 19.19
C SER A 112 30.20 -9.11 18.99
N THR A 113 30.02 -7.80 18.82
CA THR A 113 28.70 -7.20 18.58
C THR A 113 28.59 -6.61 17.19
N VAL A 114 27.41 -6.67 16.59
CA VAL A 114 27.13 -6.06 15.30
C VAL A 114 25.78 -5.34 15.34
N GLU A 115 25.75 -4.11 14.82
CA GLU A 115 24.52 -3.35 14.64
C GLU A 115 23.83 -3.77 13.33
N ILE A 116 22.55 -4.12 13.41
CA ILE A 116 21.77 -4.57 12.26
C ILE A 116 20.43 -3.83 12.17
N PHE A 117 19.94 -3.59 10.96
CA PHE A 117 18.63 -3.00 10.67
C PHE A 117 17.65 -4.05 10.16
N ASN A 118 18.12 -5.16 9.62
CA ASN A 118 17.30 -6.21 9.04
C ASN A 118 17.64 -7.57 9.65
N MET A 119 16.95 -7.88 10.75
CA MET A 119 17.14 -9.15 11.44
C MET A 119 16.88 -10.38 10.55
N ALA A 120 15.96 -10.29 9.57
CA ALA A 120 15.66 -11.42 8.69
C ALA A 120 16.82 -11.72 7.73
N GLU A 121 17.47 -10.69 7.21
CA GLU A 121 18.64 -10.81 6.35
C GLU A 121 19.84 -11.37 7.13
N PHE A 122 20.09 -10.79 8.29
CA PHE A 122 21.14 -11.28 9.19
C PHE A 122 20.96 -12.77 9.52
N CYS A 123 19.73 -13.19 9.85
CA CYS A 123 19.43 -14.58 10.15
C CYS A 123 19.66 -15.51 8.95
N ARG A 124 19.29 -15.11 7.74
CA ARG A 124 19.55 -15.90 6.52
C ARG A 124 21.06 -16.11 6.30
N GLN A 125 21.84 -15.05 6.42
CA GLN A 125 23.30 -15.08 6.23
C GLN A 125 24.02 -15.95 7.27
N ASN A 126 23.47 -16.05 8.49
CA ASN A 126 24.09 -16.79 9.61
C ASN A 126 23.40 -18.12 9.94
N GLY A 127 22.49 -18.61 9.10
CA GLY A 127 21.77 -19.87 9.34
C GLY A 127 20.92 -19.89 10.61
N LEU A 128 20.34 -18.74 10.98
CA LEU A 128 19.56 -18.54 12.20
C LEU A 128 18.04 -18.49 11.91
N ASN A 129 17.25 -18.89 12.89
CA ASN A 129 15.80 -18.67 12.86
C ASN A 129 15.47 -17.29 13.43
N LYS A 130 14.80 -16.44 12.63
CA LYS A 130 14.45 -15.07 13.00
C LYS A 130 13.60 -15.00 14.27
N SER A 131 12.60 -15.87 14.40
CA SER A 131 11.69 -15.85 15.56
C SER A 131 12.43 -16.26 16.85
N CYS A 132 13.37 -17.19 16.74
CA CYS A 132 14.20 -17.61 17.87
C CYS A 132 15.17 -16.49 18.27
N LEU A 133 15.85 -15.85 17.33
CA LEU A 133 16.75 -14.73 17.63
C LEU A 133 15.97 -13.54 18.20
N HIS A 134 14.80 -13.20 17.65
CA HIS A 134 13.96 -12.12 18.19
C HIS A 134 13.49 -12.40 19.63
N ARG A 135 13.30 -13.67 20.00
CA ARG A 135 12.92 -14.06 21.37
C ARG A 135 14.00 -13.72 22.40
N THR A 136 15.27 -13.73 22.00
CA THR A 136 16.40 -13.41 22.89
C THR A 136 16.33 -11.97 23.45
N ILE A 137 15.60 -11.07 22.78
CA ILE A 137 15.40 -9.70 23.24
C ILE A 137 14.60 -9.66 24.56
N LYS A 138 13.69 -10.61 24.74
CA LYS A 138 12.83 -10.69 25.93
C LYS A 138 13.29 -11.72 26.95
N GLN A 139 14.07 -12.69 26.51
CA GLN A 139 14.53 -13.81 27.33
C GLN A 139 16.03 -14.02 27.07
N PRO A 140 16.89 -14.06 28.10
CA PRO A 140 18.34 -14.06 27.95
C PRO A 140 18.93 -15.41 27.50
N TYR A 141 18.13 -16.26 26.84
CA TYR A 141 18.62 -17.55 26.32
C TYR A 141 19.13 -17.40 24.88
N PRO A 142 20.45 -17.63 24.66
CA PRO A 142 21.01 -17.47 23.32
C PRO A 142 20.39 -18.43 22.30
N HIS A 143 20.20 -17.98 21.07
CA HIS A 143 19.86 -18.85 19.94
C HIS A 143 21.14 -19.18 19.16
N LYS A 144 21.62 -20.40 19.26
CA LYS A 144 22.92 -20.84 18.68
C LYS A 144 24.08 -19.92 19.10
N GLY A 145 24.08 -19.47 20.35
CA GLY A 145 25.10 -18.54 20.87
C GLY A 145 24.89 -17.07 20.55
N TYR A 146 23.86 -16.72 19.74
CA TYR A 146 23.54 -15.32 19.39
C TYR A 146 22.47 -14.75 20.34
N VAL A 147 22.64 -13.48 20.72
CA VAL A 147 21.68 -12.71 21.51
C VAL A 147 21.42 -11.37 20.82
N ALA A 148 20.14 -10.99 20.68
CA ALA A 148 19.76 -9.71 20.12
C ALA A 148 19.17 -8.81 21.20
N GLN A 149 19.40 -7.50 21.08
CA GLN A 149 18.76 -6.46 21.88
C GLN A 149 18.40 -5.26 20.99
N TYR A 150 17.50 -4.40 21.44
CA TYR A 150 17.25 -3.13 20.76
C TYR A 150 18.46 -2.21 20.99
N ALA A 151 18.83 -1.47 19.91
CA ALA A 151 19.87 -0.45 20.00
C ALA A 151 19.34 0.82 20.67
#